data_4574f44a7ee5457067c7d1c350b1a886
#
_entry.id   4574f44a7ee5457067c7d1c350b1a886
#
_cell.length_a   1.000
_cell.length_b   1.000
_cell.length_c   1.000
_cell.angle_alpha   90.00
_cell.angle_beta   90.00
_cell.angle_gamma   90.00
#
_symmetry.space_group_name_H-M   'P 1'
#
loop_
_entity.id
_entity.type
_entity.pdbx_description
1 polymer ?
#
loop_
_entity_poly.entity_id
_entity_poly.type
_entity_poly.pdbx_seq_one_letter_code
_entity_poly.pdbx_strand_id
1 'polypeptide(L)'
;MNPIEKVRGIEPIDQKAVSEFRSRLEGIIPILDLRVFGSRARGDAREDSDLDVFVRVETLDRTLREQIHDLAWEIGFEYDRVISTFVVTEAQIREGAV
;
A
#
# COMPACT_ATOMS: atom_id res chain seq x y z
N MET A 1 -5.80 -16.62 2.36
CA MET A 1 -6.55 -15.51 2.95
C MET A 1 -5.76 -14.21 2.85
N ASN A 2 -6.42 -13.13 2.50
CA ASN A 2 -5.79 -11.81 2.39
C ASN A 2 -5.40 -11.32 3.81
N PRO A 3 -4.11 -11.06 4.09
CA PRO A 3 -3.69 -10.56 5.40
C PRO A 3 -4.38 -9.26 5.82
N ILE A 4 -4.76 -8.42 4.85
CA ILE A 4 -5.40 -7.13 5.10
C ILE A 4 -6.75 -7.31 5.78
N GLU A 5 -7.49 -8.34 5.41
CA GLU A 5 -8.81 -8.62 5.98
C GLU A 5 -8.76 -9.00 7.46
N LYS A 6 -7.57 -9.37 7.93
CA LYS A 6 -7.37 -9.77 9.33
C LYS A 6 -6.72 -8.70 10.17
N VAL A 7 -6.37 -7.55 9.57
CA VAL A 7 -5.75 -6.47 10.33
C VAL A 7 -6.78 -5.89 11.28
N ARG A 8 -6.46 -5.97 12.58
CA ARG A 8 -7.35 -5.48 13.61
C ARG A 8 -7.36 -3.96 13.62
N GLY A 9 -8.54 -3.36 13.66
CA GLY A 9 -8.71 -1.92 13.73
C GLY A 9 -8.81 -1.19 12.41
N ILE A 10 -8.59 -1.88 11.28
CA ILE A 10 -8.74 -1.25 9.97
C ILE A 10 -10.23 -1.09 9.62
N GLU A 11 -10.60 0.08 9.15
CA GLU A 11 -11.98 0.37 8.77
C GLU A 11 -12.36 -0.30 7.44
N PRO A 12 -13.64 -0.66 7.25
CA PRO A 12 -14.09 -1.28 6.00
C PRO A 12 -13.75 -0.50 4.74
N ILE A 13 -13.82 0.83 4.79
CA ILE A 13 -13.49 1.66 3.63
C ILE A 13 -12.01 1.59 3.31
N ASP A 14 -11.15 1.53 4.34
CA ASP A 14 -9.71 1.38 4.15
C ASP A 14 -9.38 0.00 3.58
N GLN A 15 -10.07 -1.04 4.03
CA GLN A 15 -9.92 -2.38 3.46
C GLN A 15 -10.27 -2.40 1.98
N LYS A 16 -11.36 -1.74 1.60
CA LYS A 16 -11.76 -1.65 0.19
C LYS A 16 -10.73 -0.90 -0.63
N ALA A 17 -10.25 0.22 -0.12
CA ALA A 17 -9.24 1.03 -0.82
C ALA A 17 -7.97 0.23 -1.05
N VAL A 18 -7.47 -0.46 -0.03
CA VAL A 18 -6.26 -1.27 -0.13
C VAL A 18 -6.46 -2.47 -1.06
N SER A 19 -7.60 -3.12 -0.99
CA SER A 19 -7.91 -4.25 -1.87
C SER A 19 -7.95 -3.83 -3.33
N GLU A 20 -8.55 -2.67 -3.62
CA GLU A 20 -8.57 -2.10 -4.97
C GLU A 20 -7.16 -1.74 -5.43
N PHE A 21 -6.40 -1.10 -4.56
CA PHE A 21 -5.01 -0.74 -4.85
C PHE A 21 -4.19 -1.99 -5.17
N ARG A 22 -4.28 -3.00 -4.34
CA ARG A 22 -3.57 -4.27 -4.56
C ARG A 22 -3.96 -4.92 -5.88
N SER A 23 -5.26 -5.01 -6.14
CA SER A 23 -5.77 -5.65 -7.35
C SER A 23 -5.23 -4.98 -8.62
N ARG A 24 -5.27 -3.66 -8.66
CA ARG A 24 -4.77 -2.91 -9.81
C ARG A 24 -3.25 -2.96 -9.90
N LEU A 25 -2.56 -2.92 -8.76
CA LEU A 25 -1.11 -2.98 -8.72
C LEU A 25 -0.60 -4.33 -9.22
N GLU A 26 -1.29 -5.41 -8.93
CA GLU A 26 -0.95 -6.74 -9.43
C GLU A 26 -1.01 -6.83 -10.96
N GLY A 27 -1.79 -5.97 -11.60
CA GLY A 27 -1.83 -5.86 -13.05
C GLY A 27 -0.66 -5.09 -13.63
N ILE A 28 0.12 -4.40 -12.80
CA ILE A 28 1.27 -3.60 -13.22
C ILE A 28 2.58 -4.33 -12.94
N ILE A 29 2.69 -4.95 -11.76
CA ILE A 29 3.93 -5.58 -11.27
C ILE A 29 3.59 -6.72 -10.32
N PRO A 30 4.37 -7.81 -10.35
CA PRO A 30 4.22 -8.85 -9.32
C PRO A 30 4.55 -8.30 -7.94
N ILE A 31 3.67 -8.54 -6.99
CA ILE A 31 3.82 -8.08 -5.61
C ILE A 31 4.29 -9.23 -4.75
N LEU A 32 5.40 -9.05 -4.03
CA LEU A 32 5.92 -10.06 -3.12
C LEU A 32 5.25 -9.96 -1.75
N ASP A 33 4.93 -8.74 -1.30
CA ASP A 33 4.23 -8.51 -0.05
C ASP A 33 3.56 -7.14 -0.09
N LEU A 34 2.43 -7.02 0.59
CA LEU A 34 1.73 -5.75 0.73
C LEU A 34 1.07 -5.73 2.10
N ARG A 35 1.34 -4.69 2.88
CA ARG A 35 0.82 -4.56 4.25
C ARG A 35 0.39 -3.14 4.55
N VAL A 36 -0.68 -3.02 5.29
CA VAL A 36 -1.10 -1.74 5.87
C VAL A 36 -0.44 -1.61 7.24
N PHE A 37 0.06 -0.42 7.54
CA PHE A 37 0.65 -0.15 8.85
C PHE A 37 0.26 1.26 9.30
N GLY A 38 0.82 1.71 10.42
CA GLY A 38 0.52 3.03 10.94
C GLY A 38 -0.81 3.11 11.67
N SER A 39 -1.31 4.34 11.84
CA SER A 39 -2.49 4.60 12.68
C SER A 39 -3.76 3.92 12.16
N ARG A 40 -3.96 3.86 10.84
CA ARG A 40 -5.15 3.21 10.29
C ARG A 40 -5.14 1.71 10.50
N ALA A 41 -3.97 1.09 10.50
CA ALA A 41 -3.86 -0.35 10.79
C ALA A 41 -4.09 -0.63 12.27
N ARG A 42 -3.68 0.30 13.15
CA ARG A 42 -3.88 0.14 14.59
C ARG A 42 -5.28 0.49 15.07
N GLY A 43 -6.06 1.21 14.25
CA GLY A 43 -7.40 1.63 14.63
C GLY A 43 -7.44 2.91 15.46
N ASP A 44 -6.33 3.64 15.53
CA ASP A 44 -6.26 4.93 16.24
C ASP A 44 -6.12 6.11 15.29
N ALA A 45 -6.49 5.91 14.02
CA ALA A 45 -6.42 6.93 13.00
C ALA A 45 -7.43 8.05 13.25
N ARG A 46 -7.01 9.26 12.91
CA ARG A 46 -7.91 10.40 12.83
C ARG A 46 -8.46 10.49 11.40
N GLU A 47 -9.45 11.34 11.21
CA GLU A 47 -10.08 11.53 9.91
C GLU A 47 -9.07 11.91 8.82
N ASP A 48 -8.04 12.68 9.17
CA ASP A 48 -7.01 13.15 8.25
C ASP A 48 -5.76 12.26 8.21
N SER A 49 -5.78 11.12 8.88
CA SER A 49 -4.64 10.20 8.87
C SER A 49 -4.45 9.55 7.50
N ASP A 50 -3.19 9.41 7.07
CA ASP A 50 -2.84 8.71 5.85
C ASP A 50 -3.05 7.21 6.01
N LEU A 51 -3.35 6.56 4.89
CA LEU A 51 -3.40 5.11 4.82
C LEU A 51 -2.03 4.63 4.36
N ASP A 52 -1.22 4.17 5.30
CA ASP A 52 0.17 3.78 5.04
C ASP A 52 0.23 2.35 4.52
N VAL A 53 0.79 2.18 3.32
CA VAL A 53 0.87 0.87 2.66
C VAL A 53 2.31 0.55 2.30
N PHE A 54 2.80 -0.55 2.84
CA PHE A 54 4.11 -1.10 2.53
C PHE A 54 3.97 -2.08 1.37
N VAL A 55 4.83 -1.95 0.35
CA VAL A 55 4.83 -2.83 -0.80
C VAL A 55 6.25 -3.33 -1.05
N ARG A 56 6.40 -4.65 -1.15
CA ARG A 56 7.68 -5.26 -1.49
C ARG A 56 7.59 -5.88 -2.88
N VAL A 57 8.54 -5.53 -3.72
CA VAL A 57 8.62 -5.98 -5.12
C VAL A 57 10.02 -6.51 -5.42
N GLU A 58 10.17 -7.22 -6.53
CA GLU A 58 11.46 -7.78 -6.94
C GLU A 58 12.40 -6.67 -7.42
N THR A 59 11.94 -5.89 -8.38
CA THR A 59 12.70 -4.79 -8.97
C THR A 59 11.80 -3.58 -9.15
N LEU A 60 12.42 -2.41 -9.23
CA LEU A 60 11.68 -1.16 -9.37
C LEU A 60 12.52 -0.19 -10.18
N ASP A 61 11.93 0.39 -11.23
CA ASP A 61 12.53 1.47 -11.98
C ASP A 61 11.72 2.76 -11.78
N ARG A 62 12.20 3.85 -12.34
CA ARG A 62 11.57 5.16 -12.19
C ARG A 62 10.15 5.19 -12.75
N THR A 63 9.95 4.63 -13.94
CA THR A 63 8.65 4.60 -14.59
C THR A 63 7.63 3.83 -13.75
N LEU A 64 8.04 2.69 -13.24
CA LEU A 64 7.20 1.85 -12.42
C LEU A 64 6.86 2.53 -11.09
N ARG A 65 7.84 3.20 -10.49
CA ARG A 65 7.61 3.96 -9.26
C ARG A 65 6.55 5.05 -9.47
N GLU A 66 6.63 5.76 -10.59
CA GLU A 66 5.66 6.78 -10.94
C GLU A 66 4.26 6.19 -11.16
N GLN A 67 4.19 5.03 -11.83
CA GLN A 67 2.92 4.35 -12.02
C GLN A 67 2.26 3.93 -10.71
N ILE A 68 3.06 3.44 -9.77
CA ILE A 68 2.56 3.06 -8.44
C ILE A 68 2.05 4.28 -7.69
N HIS A 69 2.81 5.37 -7.75
CA HIS A 69 2.42 6.62 -7.09
C HIS A 69 1.11 7.15 -7.68
N ASP A 70 0.99 7.17 -9.00
CA ASP A 70 -0.21 7.65 -9.67
C ASP A 70 -1.42 6.79 -9.33
N LEU A 71 -1.23 5.48 -9.26
CA LEU A 71 -2.29 4.57 -8.87
C LEU A 71 -2.76 4.82 -7.43
N ALA A 72 -1.81 5.02 -6.52
CA ALA A 72 -2.14 5.33 -5.12
C ALA A 72 -2.94 6.63 -5.01
N TRP A 73 -2.57 7.62 -5.79
CA TRP A 73 -3.28 8.89 -5.85
C TRP A 73 -4.70 8.72 -6.37
N GLU A 74 -4.85 7.97 -7.47
CA GLU A 74 -6.15 7.71 -8.10
C GLU A 74 -7.11 6.97 -7.17
N ILE A 75 -6.61 5.91 -6.54
CA ILE A 75 -7.42 5.13 -5.60
C ILE A 75 -7.75 5.98 -4.36
N GLY A 76 -6.78 6.71 -3.86
CA GLY A 76 -6.97 7.59 -2.71
C GLY A 76 -8.07 8.61 -2.97
N PHE A 77 -8.07 9.21 -4.14
CA PHE A 77 -9.09 10.17 -4.54
C PHE A 77 -10.48 9.52 -4.57
N GLU A 78 -10.56 8.30 -5.11
CA GLU A 78 -11.82 7.57 -5.23
C GLU A 78 -12.43 7.24 -3.86
N TYR A 79 -11.58 6.92 -2.88
CA TYR A 79 -12.02 6.52 -1.54
C TYR A 79 -11.88 7.62 -0.49
N ASP A 80 -11.54 8.83 -0.92
CA ASP A 80 -11.33 9.97 -0.02
C ASP A 80 -10.31 9.66 1.07
N ARG A 81 -9.18 9.10 0.64
CA ARG A 81 -8.04 8.78 1.50
C ARG A 81 -6.74 9.22 0.84
N VAL A 82 -5.75 9.55 1.64
CA VAL A 82 -4.39 9.73 1.15
C VAL A 82 -3.66 8.41 1.38
N ILE A 83 -3.25 7.77 0.29
CA ILE A 83 -2.50 6.52 0.38
C ILE A 83 -1.02 6.84 0.26
N SER A 84 -0.29 6.63 1.36
CA SER A 84 1.15 6.80 1.40
C SER A 84 1.81 5.45 1.15
N THR A 85 2.55 5.34 0.04
CA THR A 85 3.19 4.08 -0.35
C THR A 85 4.66 4.07 0.02
N PHE A 86 5.11 2.95 0.54
CA PHE A 86 6.51 2.68 0.89
C PHE A 86 6.93 1.44 0.11
N VAL A 87 7.55 1.65 -1.05
CA VAL A 87 7.88 0.58 -1.98
C VAL A 87 9.35 0.23 -1.82
N VAL A 88 9.64 -1.03 -1.53
CA VAL A 88 11.00 -1.53 -1.38
C VAL A 88 11.24 -2.72 -2.30
N THR A 89 12.49 -2.92 -2.67
CA THR A 89 12.89 -4.06 -3.50
C THR A 89 13.60 -5.12 -2.64
N GLU A 90 13.67 -6.34 -3.17
CA GLU A 90 14.42 -7.41 -2.52
C GLU A 90 15.89 -7.04 -2.33
N ALA A 91 16.50 -6.35 -3.33
CA ALA A 91 17.88 -5.92 -3.25
C ALA A 91 18.10 -4.96 -2.07
N GLN A 92 17.20 -4.01 -1.90
CA GLN A 92 17.28 -3.05 -0.79
C GLN A 92 17.20 -3.75 0.56
N ILE A 93 16.33 -4.74 0.69
CA ILE A 93 16.17 -5.50 1.93
C ILE A 93 17.45 -6.30 2.22
N ARG A 94 17.99 -6.98 1.20
CA ARG A 94 19.21 -7.79 1.35
C ARG A 94 20.41 -6.94 1.71
N GLU A 95 20.48 -5.72 1.20
CA GLU A 95 21.59 -4.80 1.46
C GLU A 95 21.43 -4.03 2.77
N GLY A 96 20.30 -4.21 3.45
CA GLY A 96 20.03 -3.50 4.69
C GLY A 96 19.78 -2.02 4.50
N ALA A 97 19.33 -1.61 3.31
CA ALA A 97 19.08 -0.21 2.97
C ALA A 97 17.68 0.28 3.37
N VAL A 98 16.94 -0.58 4.02
CA VAL A 98 15.55 -0.28 4.43
C VAL A 98 15.43 -0.26 5.94
#